data_f1d02f42861179f450bf50b1bd5b598d
#
_entry.id   f1d02f42861179f450bf50b1bd5b598d
#
_cell.length_a   1.000
_cell.length_b   1.000
_cell.length_c   1.000
_cell.angle_alpha   90.00
_cell.angle_beta   90.00
_cell.angle_gamma   90.00
#
_symmetry.space_group_name_H-M   'P 1'
#
loop_
_entity.id
_entity.type
_entity.pdbx_description
1 polymer ?
#
loop_
_entity_poly.entity_id
_entity_poly.type
_entity_poly.pdbx_seq_one_letter_code
_entity_poly.pdbx_strand_id
1 'polypeptide(L)'
;MNNPNYQFYLWVLRKLPPNLRSSQNFYFLLNSLGAVVFLIPIGLLMFWLQNPYAGWSCSISALILSANIFVWRKGLSLTWVHAIYQTVLMFLIYYNAAMTYGVSSSMLVFMGVVPLLPVFTVGRNWAIFWVLLSFVLLAALLMAQLQGYLPMRPGQDWYNLMQSAICIVVLEITQIILVFVYDSANSQNLAVLRRKNLRLEKLSSALLTADSHKDKFLAMVSHDMRTPLNAVIGYLGLLHDNKKLSEESKDFVNSAQHAAAHLLTVINDLLDFSQIRLGQLTLHPQVINLPLVLRQTFQTLSNQAHEAQLDYQIDISPQVPKWVLLDQNRLSQILINLLGNAIKFTPKGHVHLHVRVATSNNTMELVCRIEDTGIGMSPSQQERIYQPFTQVHDTATSLRLSEPMRGNGLGLAITQSLVKSHLGRLQLQSALGKGSVFTLYLPITVSAQPANPVPVFNLATSQDSSPIHVLVVDDNDVNRLIVSTTLIRSFPNAIIEQAANGQQGLDKMRLTVFDLVLIDLVMPDLDGSEVVAMVRKSSPEPYRSVPVIALTANVAQDAIDRCNAAGVNEVLAKPFDRQTLIRAVRHYTVDKDLPKA
;
A
#
# COMPACT_ATOMS: atom_id res chain seq x y z
N MET A 1 6.88 20.15 18.66
CA MET A 1 7.76 21.08 17.91
C MET A 1 7.15 22.49 17.93
N ASN A 2 6.97 23.07 19.12
CA ASN A 2 6.37 24.40 19.31
C ASN A 2 7.40 25.46 19.75
N ASN A 3 8.55 25.51 19.06
CA ASN A 3 9.49 26.61 19.30
C ASN A 3 9.08 27.80 18.41
N PRO A 4 8.71 28.96 19.00
CA PRO A 4 8.29 30.14 18.22
C PRO A 4 9.36 30.62 17.25
N ASN A 5 10.65 30.47 17.59
CA ASN A 5 11.77 30.80 16.70
C ASN A 5 11.81 29.88 15.45
N TYR A 6 11.44 28.63 15.60
CA TYR A 6 11.35 27.70 14.45
C TYR A 6 10.16 28.00 13.54
N GLN A 7 9.04 28.45 14.11
CA GLN A 7 7.87 28.89 13.34
C GLN A 7 8.17 30.18 12.55
N PHE A 8 8.85 31.14 13.17
CA PHE A 8 9.32 32.36 12.49
C PHE A 8 10.30 32.04 11.36
N TYR A 9 11.28 31.17 11.61
CA TYR A 9 12.20 30.66 10.59
C TYR A 9 11.48 30.06 9.38
N LEU A 10 10.53 29.15 9.61
CA LEU A 10 9.73 28.54 8.54
C LEU A 10 8.86 29.56 7.79
N TRP A 11 8.30 30.53 8.51
CA TRP A 11 7.50 31.61 7.91
C TRP A 11 8.34 32.46 6.95
N VAL A 12 9.53 32.85 7.34
CA VAL A 12 10.46 33.62 6.48
C VAL A 12 10.86 32.80 5.26
N LEU A 13 11.25 31.53 5.44
CA LEU A 13 11.63 30.64 4.34
C LEU A 13 10.50 30.45 3.32
N ARG A 14 9.25 30.39 3.76
CA ARG A 14 8.09 30.26 2.86
C ARG A 14 7.87 31.49 1.99
N LYS A 15 8.31 32.68 2.44
CA LYS A 15 8.21 33.93 1.68
C LYS A 15 9.32 34.09 0.65
N LEU A 16 10.38 33.29 0.73
CA LEU A 16 11.48 33.30 -0.25
C LEU A 16 11.12 32.44 -1.46
N PRO A 17 11.65 32.78 -2.65
CA PRO A 17 11.61 31.91 -3.80
C PRO A 17 12.18 30.52 -3.50
N PRO A 18 11.68 29.41 -4.10
CA PRO A 18 12.10 28.06 -3.78
C PRO A 18 13.61 27.80 -3.84
N ASN A 19 14.30 28.42 -4.79
CA ASN A 19 15.75 28.35 -4.97
C ASN A 19 16.57 29.03 -3.86
N LEU A 20 15.94 29.88 -3.05
CA LEU A 20 16.59 30.61 -1.95
C LEU A 20 16.21 30.08 -0.56
N ARG A 21 15.47 28.99 -0.45
CA ARG A 21 14.96 28.39 0.81
C ARG A 21 15.99 27.50 1.49
N SER A 22 17.17 28.05 1.81
CA SER A 22 18.18 27.35 2.61
C SER A 22 18.46 28.08 3.92
N SER A 23 19.00 27.38 4.92
CA SER A 23 19.42 27.98 6.18
C SER A 23 20.49 29.05 5.98
N GLN A 24 21.43 28.83 5.05
CA GLN A 24 22.47 29.80 4.71
C GLN A 24 21.89 31.10 4.16
N ASN A 25 20.92 31.01 3.26
CA ASN A 25 20.21 32.16 2.70
C ASN A 25 19.42 32.92 3.78
N PHE A 26 18.82 32.21 4.73
CA PHE A 26 18.14 32.83 5.87
C PHE A 26 19.10 33.64 6.73
N TYR A 27 20.25 33.06 7.11
CA TYR A 27 21.26 33.77 7.91
C TYR A 27 21.84 34.96 7.17
N PHE A 28 22.10 34.87 5.88
CA PHE A 28 22.53 35.97 5.05
C PHE A 28 21.50 37.13 5.09
N LEU A 29 20.23 36.80 4.85
CA LEU A 29 19.16 37.82 4.86
C LEU A 29 19.04 38.51 6.22
N LEU A 30 19.06 37.72 7.30
CA LEU A 30 18.96 38.26 8.66
C LEU A 30 20.13 39.22 8.98
N ASN A 31 21.36 38.82 8.65
CA ASN A 31 22.55 39.62 8.89
C ASN A 31 22.55 40.91 8.04
N SER A 32 22.21 40.78 6.73
CA SER A 32 22.19 41.92 5.82
C SER A 32 21.11 42.93 6.18
N LEU A 33 19.91 42.44 6.52
CA LEU A 33 18.81 43.32 6.95
C LEU A 33 19.12 44.00 8.29
N GLY A 34 19.69 43.24 9.23
CA GLY A 34 20.15 43.76 10.52
C GLY A 34 21.16 44.87 10.33
N ALA A 35 22.18 44.66 9.49
CA ALA A 35 23.17 45.69 9.21
C ALA A 35 22.56 46.99 8.64
N VAL A 36 21.64 46.87 7.67
CA VAL A 36 20.96 48.04 7.09
C VAL A 36 20.13 48.77 8.13
N VAL A 37 19.36 48.05 8.96
CA VAL A 37 18.52 48.61 10.02
C VAL A 37 19.35 49.36 11.06
N PHE A 38 20.56 48.91 11.38
CA PHE A 38 21.44 49.57 12.33
C PHE A 38 22.23 50.73 11.70
N LEU A 39 22.68 50.62 10.46
CA LEU A 39 23.51 51.63 9.80
C LEU A 39 22.76 52.94 9.53
N ILE A 40 21.47 52.91 9.26
CA ILE A 40 20.68 54.12 9.00
C ILE A 40 20.58 55.01 10.25
N PRO A 41 20.12 54.51 11.42
CA PRO A 41 20.09 55.32 12.65
C PRO A 41 21.48 55.78 13.11
N ILE A 42 22.52 54.94 12.96
CA ILE A 42 23.90 55.31 13.30
C ILE A 42 24.37 56.43 12.39
N GLY A 43 24.11 56.36 11.09
CA GLY A 43 24.46 57.43 10.13
C GLY A 43 23.82 58.77 10.50
N LEU A 44 22.52 58.76 10.85
CA LEU A 44 21.81 59.96 11.31
C LEU A 44 22.37 60.50 12.61
N LEU A 45 22.70 59.61 13.57
CA LEU A 45 23.34 60.00 14.81
C LEU A 45 24.72 60.64 14.59
N MET A 46 25.51 60.12 13.66
CA MET A 46 26.82 60.67 13.33
C MET A 46 26.73 62.06 12.69
N PHE A 47 25.71 62.32 11.85
CA PHE A 47 25.44 63.70 11.38
C PHE A 47 25.07 64.63 12.52
N TRP A 48 24.23 64.17 13.46
CA TRP A 48 23.88 64.99 14.65
C TRP A 48 25.09 65.26 15.54
N LEU A 49 26.03 64.33 15.67
CA LEU A 49 27.29 64.48 16.39
C LEU A 49 28.35 65.30 15.64
N GLN A 50 27.97 65.96 14.57
CA GLN A 50 28.84 66.75 13.70
C GLN A 50 30.03 66.00 13.11
N ASN A 51 29.86 64.68 12.87
CA ASN A 51 30.82 63.88 12.13
C ASN A 51 30.25 63.47 10.78
N PRO A 52 30.30 64.34 9.76
CA PRO A 52 29.68 64.12 8.46
C PRO A 52 30.33 62.97 7.68
N TYR A 53 31.62 62.72 7.88
CA TYR A 53 32.32 61.63 7.16
C TYR A 53 31.80 60.25 7.59
N ALA A 54 31.63 60.03 8.93
CA ALA A 54 31.05 58.82 9.43
C ALA A 54 29.56 58.70 9.04
N GLY A 55 28.80 59.79 9.06
CA GLY A 55 27.41 59.82 8.65
C GLY A 55 27.23 59.42 7.19
N TRP A 56 28.01 60.01 6.29
CA TRP A 56 27.98 59.65 4.86
C TRP A 56 28.42 58.20 4.64
N SER A 57 29.50 57.73 5.25
CA SER A 57 29.98 56.35 5.09
C SER A 57 28.95 55.30 5.51
N CYS A 58 28.24 55.50 6.63
CA CYS A 58 27.15 54.66 7.07
C CYS A 58 25.97 54.66 6.10
N SER A 59 25.59 55.84 5.60
CA SER A 59 24.46 55.99 4.68
C SER A 59 24.72 55.31 3.33
N ILE A 60 25.91 55.51 2.75
CA ILE A 60 26.33 54.88 1.49
C ILE A 60 26.41 53.35 1.66
N SER A 61 26.98 52.87 2.76
CA SER A 61 27.06 51.43 3.06
C SER A 61 25.67 50.79 3.19
N ALA A 62 24.74 51.47 3.89
CA ALA A 62 23.35 50.98 3.98
C ALA A 62 22.67 50.89 2.61
N LEU A 63 22.92 51.85 1.71
CA LEU A 63 22.38 51.83 0.36
C LEU A 63 22.95 50.68 -0.46
N ILE A 64 24.28 50.47 -0.42
CA ILE A 64 24.94 49.34 -1.14
C ILE A 64 24.46 48.01 -0.61
N LEU A 65 24.33 47.83 0.72
CA LEU A 65 23.84 46.60 1.31
C LEU A 65 22.36 46.32 0.94
N SER A 66 21.54 47.34 0.87
CA SER A 66 20.15 47.22 0.39
C SER A 66 20.09 46.78 -1.08
N ALA A 67 20.91 47.38 -1.94
CA ALA A 67 21.03 46.98 -3.32
C ALA A 67 21.55 45.55 -3.46
N ASN A 68 22.49 45.14 -2.60
CA ASN A 68 23.02 43.77 -2.58
C ASN A 68 21.94 42.73 -2.24
N ILE A 69 21.04 43.02 -1.30
CA ILE A 69 19.87 42.16 -1.00
C ILE A 69 18.96 42.02 -2.25
N PHE A 70 18.75 43.12 -2.95
CA PHE A 70 17.91 43.10 -4.16
C PHE A 70 18.52 42.26 -5.28
N VAL A 71 19.83 42.41 -5.54
CA VAL A 71 20.56 41.63 -6.58
C VAL A 71 20.61 40.15 -6.22
N TRP A 72 20.78 39.80 -4.93
CA TRP A 72 20.69 38.45 -4.45
C TRP A 72 19.33 37.81 -4.77
N ARG A 73 18.23 38.53 -4.54
CA ARG A 73 16.88 38.03 -4.87
C ARG A 73 16.69 37.78 -6.37
N LYS A 74 17.47 38.42 -7.24
CA LYS A 74 17.49 38.20 -8.69
C LYS A 74 18.36 37.00 -9.12
N GLY A 75 19.01 36.30 -8.20
CA GLY A 75 19.72 35.05 -8.49
C GLY A 75 21.25 35.12 -8.47
N LEU A 76 21.85 36.22 -8.01
CA LEU A 76 23.30 36.24 -7.77
C LEU A 76 23.68 35.19 -6.71
N SER A 77 24.80 34.48 -6.95
CA SER A 77 25.24 33.43 -6.01
C SER A 77 25.53 34.00 -4.60
N LEU A 78 25.23 33.21 -3.58
CA LEU A 78 25.44 33.58 -2.17
C LEU A 78 26.89 34.00 -1.88
N THR A 79 27.84 33.36 -2.54
CA THR A 79 29.27 33.65 -2.39
C THR A 79 29.61 35.08 -2.80
N TRP A 80 29.16 35.51 -3.96
CA TRP A 80 29.41 36.87 -4.45
C TRP A 80 28.68 37.93 -3.65
N VAL A 81 27.43 37.66 -3.31
CA VAL A 81 26.62 38.56 -2.49
C VAL A 81 27.26 38.79 -1.10
N HIS A 82 27.80 37.68 -0.56
CA HIS A 82 28.48 37.73 0.72
C HIS A 82 29.84 38.46 0.65
N ALA A 83 30.58 38.27 -0.43
CA ALA A 83 31.80 39.00 -0.71
C ALA A 83 31.56 40.51 -0.76
N ILE A 84 30.50 40.95 -1.45
CA ILE A 84 30.10 42.39 -1.51
C ILE A 84 29.75 42.90 -0.07
N TYR A 85 28.94 42.10 0.66
CA TYR A 85 28.55 42.47 2.03
C TYR A 85 29.76 42.68 2.95
N GLN A 86 30.71 41.74 2.94
CA GLN A 86 31.93 41.80 3.73
C GLN A 86 32.82 42.96 3.32
N THR A 87 33.02 43.18 2.02
CA THR A 87 33.83 44.30 1.49
C THR A 87 33.28 45.63 1.95
N VAL A 88 31.95 45.80 1.89
CA VAL A 88 31.30 47.04 2.34
C VAL A 88 31.47 47.29 3.85
N LEU A 89 31.27 46.27 4.66
CA LEU A 89 31.43 46.39 6.11
C LEU A 89 32.90 46.62 6.49
N MET A 90 33.84 45.93 5.89
CA MET A 90 35.28 46.15 6.11
C MET A 90 35.68 47.56 5.71
N PHE A 91 35.29 48.03 4.52
CA PHE A 91 35.52 49.40 4.08
C PHE A 91 34.97 50.43 5.08
N LEU A 92 33.73 50.21 5.55
CA LEU A 92 33.11 51.10 6.54
C LEU A 92 33.95 51.20 7.80
N ILE A 93 34.40 50.07 8.36
CA ILE A 93 35.19 50.04 9.60
C ILE A 93 36.53 50.73 9.39
N TYR A 94 37.29 50.38 8.37
CA TYR A 94 38.62 50.91 8.16
C TYR A 94 38.61 52.37 7.74
N TYR A 95 37.65 52.79 6.88
CA TYR A 95 37.49 54.21 6.52
C TYR A 95 37.21 55.08 7.77
N ASN A 96 36.27 54.65 8.61
CA ASN A 96 35.95 55.43 9.81
C ASN A 96 37.12 55.39 10.79
N ALA A 97 37.85 54.27 10.92
CA ALA A 97 39.03 54.20 11.73
C ALA A 97 40.12 55.19 11.27
N ALA A 98 40.38 55.24 9.95
CA ALA A 98 41.36 56.15 9.36
C ALA A 98 40.98 57.62 9.55
N MET A 99 39.72 57.96 9.43
CA MET A 99 39.20 59.32 9.59
C MET A 99 39.07 59.79 11.04
N THR A 100 39.22 58.88 12.00
CA THR A 100 39.20 59.20 13.42
C THR A 100 40.59 59.15 14.05
N TYR A 101 40.95 58.07 14.70
CA TYR A 101 42.23 57.94 15.44
C TYR A 101 43.04 56.69 15.00
N GLY A 102 42.87 56.25 13.78
CA GLY A 102 43.60 55.08 13.26
C GLY A 102 43.36 53.82 14.07
N VAL A 103 44.44 53.18 14.49
CA VAL A 103 44.39 51.92 15.28
C VAL A 103 43.70 52.08 16.63
N SER A 104 43.67 53.31 17.17
CA SER A 104 43.00 53.62 18.46
C SER A 104 41.51 53.91 18.31
N SER A 105 40.96 53.78 17.13
CA SER A 105 39.52 53.98 16.89
C SER A 105 38.68 52.90 17.54
N SER A 106 37.65 53.29 18.26
CA SER A 106 36.65 52.34 18.81
C SER A 106 35.91 51.52 17.75
N MET A 107 35.92 52.01 16.50
CA MET A 107 35.28 51.26 15.37
C MET A 107 36.01 49.96 15.07
N LEU A 108 37.27 49.82 15.36
CA LEU A 108 38.04 48.58 15.11
C LEU A 108 37.58 47.41 15.99
N VAL A 109 36.86 47.67 17.10
CA VAL A 109 36.24 46.59 17.90
C VAL A 109 35.28 45.73 17.06
N PHE A 110 34.60 46.32 16.07
CA PHE A 110 33.70 45.58 15.17
C PHE A 110 34.44 44.61 14.23
N MET A 111 35.76 44.76 14.06
CA MET A 111 36.56 43.79 13.32
C MET A 111 36.52 42.40 13.96
N GLY A 112 36.27 42.31 15.26
CA GLY A 112 36.09 41.04 15.95
C GLY A 112 34.83 40.27 15.55
N VAL A 113 33.89 40.85 14.85
CA VAL A 113 32.61 40.21 14.50
C VAL A 113 32.46 39.99 13.00
N VAL A 114 32.80 40.97 12.20
CA VAL A 114 32.54 40.98 10.76
C VAL A 114 33.18 39.80 10.01
N PRO A 115 34.47 39.44 10.24
CA PRO A 115 35.08 38.29 9.55
C PRO A 115 34.51 36.92 9.91
N LEU A 116 33.77 36.79 11.03
CA LEU A 116 33.16 35.53 11.46
C LEU A 116 31.86 35.21 10.70
N LEU A 117 31.17 36.20 10.18
CA LEU A 117 29.88 36.03 9.53
C LEU A 117 29.89 35.02 8.35
N PRO A 118 30.97 34.91 7.54
CA PRO A 118 31.08 33.93 6.48
C PRO A 118 31.03 32.49 6.94
N VAL A 119 31.42 32.15 8.17
CA VAL A 119 31.41 30.78 8.70
C VAL A 119 30.02 30.17 8.62
N PHE A 120 29.00 30.96 8.93
CA PHE A 120 27.60 30.53 8.96
C PHE A 120 26.93 30.48 7.58
N THR A 121 27.50 31.18 6.59
CA THR A 121 26.85 31.38 5.31
C THR A 121 27.58 30.73 4.13
N VAL A 122 28.90 30.90 4.03
CA VAL A 122 29.71 30.48 2.89
C VAL A 122 30.73 29.38 3.26
N GLY A 123 31.17 29.34 4.52
CA GLY A 123 32.06 28.31 5.05
C GLY A 123 33.41 28.81 5.55
N ARG A 124 34.18 27.89 6.15
CA ARG A 124 35.44 28.17 6.86
C ARG A 124 36.50 28.90 6.01
N ASN A 125 36.70 28.50 4.77
CA ASN A 125 37.78 29.06 3.95
C ASN A 125 37.56 30.53 3.63
N TRP A 126 36.31 30.96 3.46
CA TRP A 126 35.95 32.35 3.28
C TRP A 126 36.13 33.16 4.58
N ALA A 127 35.79 32.58 5.71
CA ALA A 127 36.05 33.25 7.00
C ALA A 127 37.54 33.47 7.22
N ILE A 128 38.38 32.47 6.98
CA ILE A 128 39.84 32.58 7.10
C ILE A 128 40.37 33.67 6.16
N PHE A 129 39.90 33.71 4.90
CA PHE A 129 40.31 34.76 3.95
C PHE A 129 40.02 36.16 4.49
N TRP A 130 38.83 36.41 5.02
CA TRP A 130 38.46 37.72 5.54
C TRP A 130 39.21 38.09 6.81
N VAL A 131 39.50 37.13 7.70
CA VAL A 131 40.35 37.37 8.88
C VAL A 131 41.77 37.71 8.45
N LEU A 132 42.37 37.01 7.50
CA LEU A 132 43.70 37.33 6.99
C LEU A 132 43.76 38.70 6.32
N LEU A 133 42.72 39.07 5.56
CA LEU A 133 42.61 40.39 4.96
C LEU A 133 42.51 41.49 6.01
N SER A 134 41.79 41.24 7.12
CA SER A 134 41.71 42.21 8.22
C SER A 134 43.04 42.46 8.91
N PHE A 135 43.90 41.44 9.08
CA PHE A 135 45.28 41.61 9.55
C PHE A 135 46.11 42.50 8.62
N VAL A 136 46.02 42.31 7.32
CA VAL A 136 46.77 43.11 6.35
C VAL A 136 46.33 44.59 6.40
N LEU A 137 45.01 44.81 6.49
CA LEU A 137 44.47 46.16 6.58
C LEU A 137 44.81 46.84 7.91
N LEU A 138 44.81 46.07 9.00
CA LEU A 138 45.25 46.58 10.32
C LEU A 138 46.71 46.98 10.29
N ALA A 139 47.59 46.12 9.72
CA ALA A 139 49.00 46.46 9.61
C ALA A 139 49.24 47.72 8.76
N ALA A 140 48.50 47.89 7.65
CA ALA A 140 48.57 49.06 6.80
C ALA A 140 48.10 50.32 7.55
N LEU A 141 47.04 50.23 8.34
CA LEU A 141 46.54 51.32 9.16
C LEU A 141 47.54 51.74 10.25
N LEU A 142 48.18 50.77 10.91
CA LEU A 142 49.23 51.01 11.90
C LEU A 142 50.45 51.67 11.27
N MET A 143 50.90 51.17 10.14
CA MET A 143 52.03 51.76 9.43
C MET A 143 51.77 53.21 8.97
N ALA A 144 50.58 53.46 8.43
CA ALA A 144 50.17 54.82 8.03
C ALA A 144 50.13 55.77 9.25
N GLN A 145 49.72 55.29 10.42
CA GLN A 145 49.69 56.06 11.63
C GLN A 145 51.10 56.33 12.18
N LEU A 146 51.98 55.31 12.18
CA LEU A 146 53.39 55.46 12.61
C LEU A 146 54.18 56.42 11.69
N GLN A 147 53.83 56.50 10.41
CA GLN A 147 54.45 57.42 9.44
C GLN A 147 53.86 58.83 9.52
N GLY A 148 52.88 59.08 10.39
CA GLY A 148 52.25 60.39 10.53
C GLY A 148 51.19 60.75 9.46
N TYR A 149 50.79 59.82 8.61
CA TYR A 149 49.74 60.05 7.62
C TYR A 149 48.34 60.08 8.24
N LEU A 150 48.17 59.49 9.40
CA LEU A 150 46.88 59.47 10.14
C LEU A 150 46.99 60.20 11.47
N PRO A 151 45.91 60.86 11.95
CA PRO A 151 45.93 61.57 13.21
C PRO A 151 46.05 60.65 14.39
N MET A 152 46.86 61.05 15.40
CA MET A 152 46.89 60.42 16.71
C MET A 152 45.81 61.02 17.64
N ARG A 153 45.29 60.21 18.55
CA ARG A 153 44.38 60.69 19.56
C ARG A 153 45.10 61.71 20.50
N PRO A 154 44.52 62.83 20.85
CA PRO A 154 45.13 63.74 21.75
C PRO A 154 45.55 63.07 23.07
N GLY A 155 46.85 63.27 23.48
CA GLY A 155 47.42 62.61 24.64
C GLY A 155 47.80 61.16 24.52
N GLN A 156 47.77 60.61 23.31
CA GLN A 156 48.18 59.23 23.01
C GLN A 156 49.68 59.20 22.66
N ASP A 157 50.42 58.40 23.43
CA ASP A 157 51.81 58.08 23.13
C ASP A 157 51.90 56.74 22.30
N TRP A 158 53.12 56.47 21.84
CA TRP A 158 53.37 55.30 21.05
C TRP A 158 53.06 53.97 21.80
N TYR A 159 53.19 53.95 23.16
CA TYR A 159 52.90 52.79 23.99
C TYR A 159 51.40 52.43 23.94
N ASN A 160 50.51 53.40 24.09
CA ASN A 160 49.06 53.20 24.01
C ASN A 160 48.62 52.74 22.60
N LEU A 161 49.32 53.22 21.56
CA LEU A 161 49.10 52.79 20.18
C LEU A 161 49.42 51.29 19.99
N MET A 162 50.59 50.87 20.48
CA MET A 162 50.99 49.48 20.45
C MET A 162 50.09 48.56 21.26
N GLN A 163 49.66 49.01 22.44
CA GLN A 163 48.70 48.26 23.27
C GLN A 163 47.38 48.03 22.53
N SER A 164 46.83 49.05 21.87
CA SER A 164 45.62 48.92 21.06
C SER A 164 45.79 47.93 19.94
N ALA A 165 46.91 47.99 19.20
CA ALA A 165 47.22 47.07 18.12
C ALA A 165 47.32 45.59 18.61
N ILE A 166 48.01 45.38 19.75
CA ILE A 166 48.13 44.05 20.38
C ILE A 166 46.73 43.49 20.74
N CYS A 167 45.86 44.30 21.36
CA CYS A 167 44.53 43.87 21.72
C CYS A 167 43.71 43.43 20.50
N ILE A 168 43.84 44.15 19.38
CA ILE A 168 43.12 43.78 18.14
C ILE A 168 43.69 42.48 17.54
N VAL A 169 45.02 42.32 17.54
CA VAL A 169 45.67 41.07 17.06
C VAL A 169 45.24 39.87 17.90
N VAL A 170 45.17 40.00 19.24
CA VAL A 170 44.68 38.94 20.12
C VAL A 170 43.22 38.61 19.81
N LEU A 171 42.38 39.61 19.57
CA LEU A 171 40.97 39.42 19.19
C LEU A 171 40.88 38.61 17.90
N GLU A 172 41.65 38.96 16.86
CA GLU A 172 41.63 38.26 15.58
C GLU A 172 42.14 36.80 15.67
N ILE A 173 43.19 36.54 16.45
CA ILE A 173 43.68 35.19 16.73
C ILE A 173 42.57 34.37 17.40
N THR A 174 41.86 34.96 18.39
CA THR A 174 40.75 34.29 19.07
C THR A 174 39.65 33.89 18.09
N GLN A 175 39.36 34.73 17.08
CA GLN A 175 38.39 34.42 16.04
C GLN A 175 38.81 33.22 15.20
N ILE A 176 40.08 33.12 14.79
CA ILE A 176 40.58 31.98 14.04
C ILE A 176 40.35 30.69 14.83
N ILE A 177 40.68 30.69 16.12
CA ILE A 177 40.47 29.53 16.99
C ILE A 177 38.99 29.15 17.04
N LEU A 178 38.10 30.14 17.21
CA LEU A 178 36.66 29.94 17.29
C LEU A 178 36.11 29.32 15.98
N VAL A 179 36.59 29.79 14.81
CA VAL A 179 36.23 29.24 13.51
C VAL A 179 36.60 27.73 13.41
N PHE A 180 37.82 27.39 13.84
CA PHE A 180 38.28 25.98 13.79
C PHE A 180 37.48 25.09 14.76
N VAL A 181 37.23 25.56 15.99
CA VAL A 181 36.45 24.80 16.99
C VAL A 181 35.03 24.57 16.49
N TYR A 182 34.39 25.61 15.96
CA TYR A 182 33.03 25.51 15.40
C TYR A 182 32.96 24.54 14.24
N ASP A 183 33.86 24.66 13.26
CA ASP A 183 33.87 23.80 12.07
C ASP A 183 34.14 22.32 12.43
N SER A 184 35.07 22.08 13.36
CA SER A 184 35.34 20.73 13.86
C SER A 184 34.12 20.11 14.54
N ALA A 185 33.44 20.83 15.41
CA ALA A 185 32.24 20.37 16.11
C ALA A 185 31.08 20.11 15.12
N ASN A 186 30.89 21.00 14.16
CA ASN A 186 29.84 20.87 13.15
C ASN A 186 30.07 19.69 12.20
N SER A 187 31.31 19.48 11.78
CA SER A 187 31.67 18.34 10.90
C SER A 187 31.47 16.99 11.60
N GLN A 188 31.81 16.89 12.89
CA GLN A 188 31.56 15.69 13.70
C GLN A 188 30.05 15.39 13.82
N ASN A 189 29.25 16.42 14.13
CA ASN A 189 27.79 16.27 14.22
C ASN A 189 27.16 15.82 12.90
N LEU A 190 27.60 16.39 11.78
CA LEU A 190 27.14 15.99 10.45
C LEU A 190 27.52 14.54 10.12
N ALA A 191 28.72 14.10 10.49
CA ALA A 191 29.16 12.73 10.29
C ALA A 191 28.31 11.73 11.11
N VAL A 192 27.97 12.07 12.37
CA VAL A 192 27.10 11.25 13.21
C VAL A 192 25.68 11.17 12.63
N LEU A 193 25.12 12.30 12.19
CA LEU A 193 23.80 12.34 11.56
C LEU A 193 23.73 11.50 10.28
N ARG A 194 24.74 11.60 9.41
CA ARG A 194 24.85 10.78 8.20
C ARG A 194 24.88 9.29 8.51
N ARG A 195 25.68 8.89 9.53
CA ARG A 195 25.74 7.48 9.96
C ARG A 195 24.38 6.98 10.50
N LYS A 196 23.67 7.80 11.26
CA LYS A 196 22.33 7.45 11.77
C LYS A 196 21.32 7.31 10.63
N ASN A 197 21.31 8.21 9.67
CA ASN A 197 20.43 8.14 8.52
C ASN A 197 20.68 6.88 7.67
N LEU A 198 21.94 6.58 7.34
CA LEU A 198 22.30 5.36 6.62
C LEU A 198 21.91 4.07 7.38
N ARG A 199 21.99 4.09 8.72
CA ARG A 199 21.55 2.95 9.54
C ARG A 199 20.03 2.79 9.52
N LEU A 200 19.29 3.90 9.57
CA LEU A 200 17.82 3.90 9.46
C LEU A 200 17.36 3.38 8.09
N GLU A 201 17.99 3.82 7.00
CA GLU A 201 17.69 3.34 5.64
C GLU A 201 17.93 1.83 5.51
N LYS A 202 19.05 1.32 6.03
CA LYS A 202 19.36 -0.12 6.03
C LYS A 202 18.36 -0.93 6.86
N LEU A 203 17.96 -0.44 8.03
CA LEU A 203 16.95 -1.10 8.86
C LEU A 203 15.58 -1.11 8.20
N SER A 204 15.20 0.01 7.58
CA SER A 204 13.93 0.12 6.84
C SER A 204 13.88 -0.84 5.66
N SER A 205 14.95 -0.91 4.85
CA SER A 205 15.03 -1.83 3.72
C SER A 205 15.02 -3.30 4.16
N ALA A 206 15.73 -3.66 5.23
CA ALA A 206 15.73 -5.01 5.78
C ALA A 206 14.34 -5.42 6.32
N LEU A 207 13.62 -4.51 6.97
CA LEU A 207 12.26 -4.72 7.43
C LEU A 207 11.29 -4.97 6.26
N LEU A 208 11.34 -4.16 5.20
CA LEU A 208 10.51 -4.33 4.00
C LEU A 208 10.80 -5.67 3.31
N THR A 209 12.08 -6.06 3.22
CA THR A 209 12.48 -7.34 2.63
C THR A 209 11.98 -8.52 3.47
N ALA A 210 12.10 -8.46 4.80
CA ALA A 210 11.63 -9.51 5.70
C ALA A 210 10.09 -9.67 5.65
N ASP A 211 9.35 -8.56 5.58
CA ASP A 211 7.87 -8.57 5.45
C ASP A 211 7.45 -9.20 4.10
N SER A 212 8.10 -8.83 3.00
CA SER A 212 7.86 -9.43 1.68
C SER A 212 8.17 -10.93 1.63
N HIS A 213 9.27 -11.38 2.26
CA HIS A 213 9.59 -12.81 2.35
C HIS A 213 8.57 -13.59 3.15
N LYS A 214 8.10 -13.04 4.27
CA LYS A 214 7.04 -13.64 5.10
C LYS A 214 5.76 -13.87 4.30
N ASP A 215 5.34 -12.87 3.52
CA ASP A 215 4.09 -12.95 2.75
C ASP A 215 4.21 -13.95 1.57
N LYS A 216 5.36 -13.96 0.87
CA LYS A 216 5.64 -15.00 -0.15
C LYS A 216 5.65 -16.41 0.44
N PHE A 217 6.25 -16.58 1.62
CA PHE A 217 6.25 -17.85 2.34
C PHE A 217 4.84 -18.32 2.68
N LEU A 218 3.97 -17.43 3.19
CA LEU A 218 2.58 -17.76 3.48
C LEU A 218 1.81 -18.19 2.23
N ALA A 219 2.02 -17.51 1.10
CA ALA A 219 1.39 -17.87 -0.17
C ALA A 219 1.83 -19.27 -0.65
N MET A 220 3.13 -19.57 -0.57
CA MET A 220 3.68 -20.88 -0.97
C MET A 220 3.16 -21.99 -0.06
N VAL A 221 3.26 -21.83 1.26
CA VAL A 221 2.79 -22.84 2.23
C VAL A 221 1.30 -23.13 2.05
N SER A 222 0.49 -22.11 1.77
CA SER A 222 -0.95 -22.31 1.58
C SER A 222 -1.25 -23.09 0.30
N HIS A 223 -0.50 -22.87 -0.79
CA HIS A 223 -0.63 -23.69 -2.01
C HIS A 223 -0.26 -25.15 -1.73
N ASP A 224 0.87 -25.38 -1.04
CA ASP A 224 1.37 -26.72 -0.76
C ASP A 224 0.49 -27.49 0.26
N MET A 225 -0.25 -26.77 1.10
CA MET A 225 -1.25 -27.34 1.99
C MET A 225 -2.60 -27.63 1.31
N ARG A 226 -3.00 -26.80 0.34
CA ARG A 226 -4.28 -26.96 -0.38
C ARG A 226 -4.32 -28.27 -1.17
N THR A 227 -3.24 -28.64 -1.84
CA THR A 227 -3.16 -29.82 -2.70
C THR A 227 -3.43 -31.12 -1.94
N PRO A 228 -2.71 -31.47 -0.84
CA PRO A 228 -3.00 -32.70 -0.09
C PRO A 228 -4.37 -32.65 0.59
N LEU A 229 -4.83 -31.48 1.01
CA LEU A 229 -6.11 -31.33 1.68
C LEU A 229 -7.29 -31.57 0.73
N ASN A 230 -7.21 -31.07 -0.50
CA ASN A 230 -8.19 -31.38 -1.54
C ASN A 230 -8.25 -32.87 -1.84
N ALA A 231 -7.10 -33.57 -1.81
CA ALA A 231 -7.04 -35.02 -1.94
C ALA A 231 -7.79 -35.73 -0.79
N VAL A 232 -7.56 -35.30 0.45
CA VAL A 232 -8.27 -35.85 1.62
C VAL A 232 -9.78 -35.64 1.50
N ILE A 233 -10.23 -34.42 1.15
CA ILE A 233 -11.65 -34.12 0.93
C ILE A 233 -12.24 -35.00 -0.17
N GLY A 234 -11.50 -35.20 -1.26
CA GLY A 234 -11.92 -36.08 -2.36
C GLY A 234 -12.08 -37.53 -1.91
N TYR A 235 -11.11 -38.10 -1.19
CA TYR A 235 -11.22 -39.47 -0.68
C TYR A 235 -12.38 -39.63 0.32
N LEU A 236 -12.58 -38.67 1.21
CA LEU A 236 -13.70 -38.67 2.15
C LEU A 236 -15.05 -38.62 1.41
N GLY A 237 -15.15 -37.83 0.33
CA GLY A 237 -16.32 -37.78 -0.52
C GLY A 237 -16.61 -39.13 -1.21
N LEU A 238 -15.55 -39.82 -1.67
CA LEU A 238 -15.68 -41.18 -2.27
C LEU A 238 -16.12 -42.20 -1.23
N LEU A 239 -15.63 -42.12 0.01
CA LEU A 239 -16.02 -42.97 1.12
C LEU A 239 -17.47 -42.71 1.55
N HIS A 240 -17.87 -41.44 1.69
CA HIS A 240 -19.25 -41.06 2.04
C HIS A 240 -20.29 -41.68 1.10
N ASP A 241 -20.01 -41.70 -0.18
CA ASP A 241 -20.91 -42.26 -1.21
C ASP A 241 -20.91 -43.80 -1.23
N ASN A 242 -20.13 -44.48 -0.40
CA ASN A 242 -20.05 -45.93 -0.38
C ASN A 242 -21.26 -46.53 0.38
N LYS A 243 -22.18 -47.14 -0.34
CA LYS A 243 -23.39 -47.78 0.23
C LYS A 243 -23.12 -48.92 1.20
N LYS A 244 -21.88 -49.44 1.30
CA LYS A 244 -21.49 -50.54 2.18
C LYS A 244 -21.00 -50.06 3.57
N LEU A 245 -20.87 -48.77 3.80
CA LEU A 245 -20.47 -48.23 5.08
C LEU A 245 -21.62 -48.28 6.12
N SER A 246 -21.30 -48.63 7.38
CA SER A 246 -22.24 -48.49 8.46
C SER A 246 -22.57 -47.03 8.73
N GLU A 247 -23.74 -46.74 9.33
CA GLU A 247 -24.14 -45.36 9.67
C GLU A 247 -23.09 -44.67 10.58
N GLU A 248 -22.55 -45.38 11.57
CA GLU A 248 -21.47 -44.90 12.44
C GLU A 248 -20.21 -44.52 11.65
N SER A 249 -19.82 -45.32 10.65
CA SER A 249 -18.68 -45.02 9.77
C SER A 249 -18.96 -43.81 8.86
N LYS A 250 -20.20 -43.61 8.46
CA LYS A 250 -20.60 -42.40 7.68
C LYS A 250 -20.49 -41.14 8.53
N ASP A 251 -20.87 -41.21 9.84
CA ASP A 251 -20.73 -40.08 10.76
C ASP A 251 -19.26 -39.67 10.95
N PHE A 252 -18.34 -40.65 11.08
CA PHE A 252 -16.91 -40.38 11.12
C PHE A 252 -16.40 -39.75 9.80
N VAL A 253 -16.82 -40.23 8.65
CA VAL A 253 -16.46 -39.69 7.35
C VAL A 253 -16.98 -38.25 7.21
N ASN A 254 -18.23 -37.99 7.60
CA ASN A 254 -18.81 -36.63 7.60
C ASN A 254 -18.03 -35.70 8.52
N SER A 255 -17.71 -36.12 9.72
CA SER A 255 -16.92 -35.32 10.67
C SER A 255 -15.53 -34.98 10.13
N ALA A 256 -14.86 -35.97 9.52
CA ALA A 256 -13.56 -35.76 8.89
C ALA A 256 -13.65 -34.82 7.67
N GLN A 257 -14.72 -34.92 6.87
CA GLN A 257 -14.97 -34.05 5.73
C GLN A 257 -15.22 -32.61 6.17
N HIS A 258 -16.00 -32.40 7.21
CA HIS A 258 -16.22 -31.08 7.81
C HIS A 258 -14.93 -30.46 8.36
N ALA A 259 -14.10 -31.26 9.05
CA ALA A 259 -12.81 -30.79 9.56
C ALA A 259 -11.85 -30.39 8.43
N ALA A 260 -11.78 -31.18 7.36
CA ALA A 260 -10.94 -30.90 6.21
C ALA A 260 -11.42 -29.64 5.44
N ALA A 261 -12.73 -29.48 5.24
CA ALA A 261 -13.31 -28.29 4.63
C ALA A 261 -13.05 -27.02 5.46
N HIS A 262 -13.16 -27.13 6.79
CA HIS A 262 -12.84 -26.04 7.69
C HIS A 262 -11.36 -25.63 7.59
N LEU A 263 -10.43 -26.59 7.57
CA LEU A 263 -9.01 -26.32 7.42
C LEU A 263 -8.71 -25.62 6.07
N LEU A 264 -9.37 -26.06 4.98
CA LEU A 264 -9.24 -25.40 3.69
C LEU A 264 -9.70 -23.93 3.72
N THR A 265 -10.80 -23.66 4.43
CA THR A 265 -11.28 -22.28 4.65
C THR A 265 -10.25 -21.44 5.39
N VAL A 266 -9.64 -21.97 6.47
CA VAL A 266 -8.58 -21.27 7.22
C VAL A 266 -7.39 -20.92 6.31
N ILE A 267 -6.95 -21.86 5.49
CA ILE A 267 -5.82 -21.68 4.56
C ILE A 267 -6.16 -20.61 3.52
N ASN A 268 -7.37 -20.65 2.95
CA ASN A 268 -7.80 -19.64 1.98
C ASN A 268 -7.94 -18.25 2.60
N ASP A 269 -8.47 -18.14 3.83
CA ASP A 269 -8.53 -16.89 4.58
C ASP A 269 -7.14 -16.30 4.83
N LEU A 270 -6.15 -17.14 5.17
CA LEU A 270 -4.77 -16.72 5.37
C LEU A 270 -4.13 -16.21 4.07
N LEU A 271 -4.42 -16.88 2.94
CA LEU A 271 -3.98 -16.45 1.62
C LEU A 271 -4.60 -15.11 1.21
N ASP A 272 -5.92 -14.98 1.33
CA ASP A 272 -6.62 -13.73 1.01
C ASP A 272 -6.05 -12.58 1.86
N PHE A 273 -5.83 -12.81 3.16
CA PHE A 273 -5.24 -11.83 4.05
C PHE A 273 -3.81 -11.42 3.62
N SER A 274 -2.99 -12.39 3.20
CA SER A 274 -1.63 -12.15 2.69
C SER A 274 -1.66 -11.32 1.40
N GLN A 275 -2.52 -11.68 0.42
CA GLN A 275 -2.68 -10.95 -0.84
C GLN A 275 -3.18 -9.51 -0.63
N ILE A 276 -4.11 -9.32 0.31
CA ILE A 276 -4.63 -8.01 0.70
C ILE A 276 -3.50 -7.13 1.24
N ARG A 277 -2.66 -7.65 2.13
CA ARG A 277 -1.53 -6.91 2.70
C ARG A 277 -0.50 -6.48 1.66
N LEU A 278 -0.28 -7.31 0.64
CA LEU A 278 0.63 -7.03 -0.48
C LEU A 278 0.03 -6.05 -1.50
N GLY A 279 -1.25 -5.70 -1.38
CA GLY A 279 -1.95 -4.91 -2.40
C GLY A 279 -2.13 -5.66 -3.73
N GLN A 280 -2.03 -6.99 -3.71
CA GLN A 280 -2.12 -7.87 -4.88
C GLN A 280 -3.52 -8.43 -5.11
N LEU A 281 -4.49 -8.05 -4.26
CA LEU A 281 -5.88 -8.46 -4.47
C LEU A 281 -6.43 -7.81 -5.73
N THR A 282 -6.66 -8.61 -6.76
CA THR A 282 -7.33 -8.20 -8.00
C THR A 282 -8.80 -8.56 -7.93
N LEU A 283 -9.68 -7.63 -8.32
CA LEU A 283 -11.09 -7.89 -8.52
C LEU A 283 -11.32 -8.33 -9.96
N HIS A 284 -12.21 -9.28 -10.16
CA HIS A 284 -12.62 -9.79 -11.47
C HIS A 284 -14.10 -9.46 -11.72
N PRO A 285 -14.45 -8.19 -12.05
CA PRO A 285 -15.83 -7.81 -12.27
C PRO A 285 -16.37 -8.45 -13.56
N GLN A 286 -17.54 -9.05 -13.46
CA GLN A 286 -18.27 -9.66 -14.56
C GLN A 286 -19.74 -9.25 -14.51
N VAL A 287 -20.44 -9.36 -15.63
CA VAL A 287 -21.89 -9.09 -15.67
C VAL A 287 -22.64 -10.22 -15.01
N ILE A 288 -23.25 -9.98 -13.85
CA ILE A 288 -23.95 -10.98 -13.05
C ILE A 288 -25.44 -10.67 -12.91
N ASN A 289 -26.23 -11.73 -12.73
CA ASN A 289 -27.64 -11.60 -12.31
C ASN A 289 -27.69 -11.42 -10.79
N LEU A 290 -27.69 -10.18 -10.34
CA LEU A 290 -27.55 -9.83 -8.92
C LEU A 290 -28.60 -10.48 -8.02
N PRO A 291 -29.94 -10.43 -8.29
CA PRO A 291 -30.93 -11.10 -7.46
C PRO A 291 -30.71 -12.63 -7.36
N LEU A 292 -30.27 -13.26 -8.44
CA LEU A 292 -29.98 -14.70 -8.43
C LEU A 292 -28.80 -15.04 -7.54
N VAL A 293 -27.69 -14.30 -7.68
CA VAL A 293 -26.48 -14.49 -6.86
C VAL A 293 -26.79 -14.28 -5.36
N LEU A 294 -27.56 -13.23 -5.02
CA LEU A 294 -27.97 -12.96 -3.64
C LEU A 294 -28.80 -14.09 -3.04
N ARG A 295 -29.79 -14.62 -3.80
CA ARG A 295 -30.61 -15.75 -3.34
C ARG A 295 -29.79 -17.03 -3.19
N GLN A 296 -28.90 -17.34 -4.13
CA GLN A 296 -28.02 -18.51 -4.07
C GLN A 296 -27.09 -18.43 -2.85
N THR A 297 -26.44 -17.29 -2.66
CA THR A 297 -25.55 -17.06 -1.49
C THR A 297 -26.31 -17.18 -0.18
N PHE A 298 -27.51 -16.62 -0.10
CA PHE A 298 -28.38 -16.73 1.07
C PHE A 298 -28.77 -18.19 1.35
N GLN A 299 -29.13 -18.94 0.31
CA GLN A 299 -29.56 -20.33 0.42
C GLN A 299 -28.44 -21.28 0.90
N THR A 300 -27.17 -20.95 0.63
CA THR A 300 -26.02 -21.74 1.10
C THR A 300 -26.01 -21.93 2.63
N LEU A 301 -26.51 -20.95 3.37
CA LEU A 301 -26.53 -20.96 4.84
C LEU A 301 -27.88 -21.36 5.44
N SER A 302 -28.90 -21.67 4.62
CA SER A 302 -30.25 -21.96 5.09
C SER A 302 -30.32 -23.19 6.01
N ASN A 303 -29.55 -24.24 5.72
CA ASN A 303 -29.50 -25.43 6.56
C ASN A 303 -28.94 -25.12 7.96
N GLN A 304 -27.86 -24.32 8.03
CA GLN A 304 -27.26 -23.91 9.31
C GLN A 304 -28.23 -23.06 10.15
N ALA A 305 -28.95 -22.15 9.50
CA ALA A 305 -29.95 -21.34 10.15
C ALA A 305 -31.15 -22.18 10.66
N HIS A 306 -31.57 -23.20 9.86
CA HIS A 306 -32.63 -24.11 10.25
C HIS A 306 -32.23 -25.02 11.43
N GLU A 307 -31.01 -25.57 11.41
CA GLU A 307 -30.46 -26.33 12.52
C GLU A 307 -30.36 -25.50 13.81
N ALA A 308 -30.03 -24.22 13.68
CA ALA A 308 -30.04 -23.27 14.80
C ALA A 308 -31.45 -22.76 15.18
N GLN A 309 -32.51 -23.21 14.50
CA GLN A 309 -33.90 -22.83 14.74
C GLN A 309 -34.12 -21.29 14.65
N LEU A 310 -33.45 -20.62 13.74
CA LEU A 310 -33.56 -19.19 13.52
C LEU A 310 -34.60 -18.87 12.43
N ASP A 311 -35.32 -17.76 12.61
CA ASP A 311 -36.09 -17.15 11.50
C ASP A 311 -35.10 -16.48 10.53
N TYR A 312 -34.93 -17.09 9.35
CA TYR A 312 -33.93 -16.73 8.37
C TYR A 312 -34.60 -16.26 7.09
N GLN A 313 -34.56 -14.93 6.83
CA GLN A 313 -35.31 -14.32 5.73
C GLN A 313 -34.46 -13.39 4.88
N ILE A 314 -34.77 -13.33 3.57
CA ILE A 314 -34.20 -12.39 2.62
C ILE A 314 -35.31 -11.56 1.96
N ASP A 315 -35.15 -10.25 1.99
CA ASP A 315 -36.00 -9.30 1.28
C ASP A 315 -35.17 -8.51 0.26
N ILE A 316 -35.51 -8.66 -1.03
CA ILE A 316 -34.84 -7.96 -2.14
C ILE A 316 -35.82 -7.00 -2.76
N SER A 317 -35.57 -5.70 -2.63
CA SER A 317 -36.37 -4.64 -3.22
C SER A 317 -36.50 -4.83 -4.74
N PRO A 318 -37.71 -4.60 -5.32
CA PRO A 318 -37.92 -4.64 -6.77
C PRO A 318 -37.06 -3.65 -7.57
N GLN A 319 -36.52 -2.62 -6.90
CA GLN A 319 -35.64 -1.62 -7.52
C GLN A 319 -34.21 -2.11 -7.74
N VAL A 320 -33.82 -3.26 -7.20
CA VAL A 320 -32.50 -3.84 -7.39
C VAL A 320 -32.33 -4.26 -8.86
N PRO A 321 -31.34 -3.73 -9.58
CA PRO A 321 -31.14 -4.04 -10.99
C PRO A 321 -30.79 -5.50 -11.17
N LYS A 322 -31.34 -6.09 -12.26
CA LYS A 322 -31.15 -7.52 -12.57
C LYS A 322 -29.69 -7.82 -12.96
N TRP A 323 -29.08 -6.96 -13.77
CA TRP A 323 -27.75 -7.15 -14.33
C TRP A 323 -26.81 -6.03 -13.88
N VAL A 324 -25.70 -6.41 -13.25
CA VAL A 324 -24.67 -5.46 -12.74
C VAL A 324 -23.27 -6.02 -13.04
N LEU A 325 -22.33 -5.11 -13.22
CA LEU A 325 -20.90 -5.45 -13.30
C LEU A 325 -20.34 -5.51 -11.88
N LEU A 326 -19.99 -6.70 -11.39
CA LEU A 326 -19.46 -6.93 -10.05
C LEU A 326 -18.69 -8.25 -9.98
N ASP A 327 -17.77 -8.39 -9.01
CA ASP A 327 -17.11 -9.68 -8.73
C ASP A 327 -18.05 -10.55 -7.88
N GLN A 328 -18.64 -11.57 -8.53
CA GLN A 328 -19.58 -12.50 -7.91
C GLN A 328 -18.97 -13.23 -6.71
N ASN A 329 -17.75 -13.72 -6.86
CA ASN A 329 -17.10 -14.55 -5.85
C ASN A 329 -16.81 -13.74 -4.59
N ARG A 330 -16.30 -12.51 -4.76
CA ARG A 330 -16.00 -11.62 -3.65
C ARG A 330 -17.26 -11.08 -2.97
N LEU A 331 -18.31 -10.79 -3.74
CA LEU A 331 -19.62 -10.44 -3.16
C LEU A 331 -20.16 -11.59 -2.30
N SER A 332 -20.16 -12.82 -2.83
CA SER A 332 -20.61 -14.00 -2.09
C SER A 332 -19.77 -14.24 -0.84
N GLN A 333 -18.46 -14.09 -0.90
CA GLN A 333 -17.54 -14.22 0.24
C GLN A 333 -17.88 -13.22 1.36
N ILE A 334 -18.10 -11.95 1.01
CA ILE A 334 -18.51 -10.91 1.96
C ILE A 334 -19.83 -11.30 2.64
N LEU A 335 -20.84 -11.69 1.86
CA LEU A 335 -22.16 -12.02 2.40
C LEU A 335 -22.14 -13.31 3.25
N ILE A 336 -21.46 -14.36 2.81
CA ILE A 336 -21.32 -15.62 3.57
C ILE A 336 -20.67 -15.35 4.91
N ASN A 337 -19.62 -14.52 4.95
CA ASN A 337 -18.96 -14.20 6.20
C ASN A 337 -19.85 -13.39 7.16
N LEU A 338 -20.58 -12.38 6.66
CA LEU A 338 -21.46 -11.57 7.50
C LEU A 338 -22.68 -12.36 7.98
N LEU A 339 -23.35 -13.10 7.10
CA LEU A 339 -24.51 -13.95 7.43
C LEU A 339 -24.11 -15.11 8.33
N GLY A 340 -22.98 -15.76 8.07
CA GLY A 340 -22.45 -16.85 8.91
C GLY A 340 -22.17 -16.36 10.34
N ASN A 341 -21.59 -15.16 10.48
CA ASN A 341 -21.41 -14.55 11.80
C ASN A 341 -22.75 -14.23 12.48
N ALA A 342 -23.72 -13.69 11.75
CA ALA A 342 -25.05 -13.42 12.27
C ALA A 342 -25.73 -14.70 12.81
N ILE A 343 -25.71 -15.80 12.04
CA ILE A 343 -26.27 -17.11 12.46
C ILE A 343 -25.50 -17.63 13.68
N LYS A 344 -24.17 -17.59 13.66
CA LYS A 344 -23.30 -18.10 14.73
C LYS A 344 -23.54 -17.42 16.07
N PHE A 345 -23.75 -16.10 16.06
CA PHE A 345 -23.88 -15.30 17.29
C PHE A 345 -25.32 -15.03 17.72
N THR A 346 -26.31 -15.64 17.04
CA THR A 346 -27.72 -15.57 17.38
C THR A 346 -28.20 -16.91 17.92
N PRO A 347 -28.26 -17.10 19.26
CA PRO A 347 -28.71 -18.37 19.84
C PRO A 347 -30.21 -18.67 19.61
N LYS A 348 -31.03 -17.63 19.53
CA LYS A 348 -32.49 -17.69 19.23
C LYS A 348 -32.94 -16.35 18.68
N GLY A 349 -33.91 -16.38 17.76
CA GLY A 349 -34.49 -15.18 17.18
C GLY A 349 -34.41 -15.20 15.66
N HIS A 350 -33.95 -14.10 15.06
CA HIS A 350 -33.91 -13.99 13.61
C HIS A 350 -32.61 -13.44 13.06
N VAL A 351 -32.37 -13.77 11.79
CA VAL A 351 -31.34 -13.17 10.94
C VAL A 351 -31.98 -12.78 9.63
N HIS A 352 -32.06 -11.48 9.35
CA HIS A 352 -32.70 -10.95 8.16
C HIS A 352 -31.70 -10.22 7.26
N LEU A 353 -31.80 -10.46 5.97
CA LEU A 353 -31.03 -9.77 4.92
C LEU A 353 -31.99 -8.88 4.11
N HIS A 354 -31.85 -7.57 4.23
CA HIS A 354 -32.56 -6.60 3.41
C HIS A 354 -31.64 -6.02 2.35
N VAL A 355 -32.07 -6.13 1.08
CA VAL A 355 -31.28 -5.64 -0.06
C VAL A 355 -32.06 -4.56 -0.80
N ARG A 356 -31.42 -3.42 -0.95
CA ARG A 356 -31.95 -2.28 -1.71
C ARG A 356 -30.86 -1.57 -2.48
N VAL A 357 -31.21 -0.61 -3.32
CA VAL A 357 -30.28 0.31 -3.96
C VAL A 357 -30.50 1.72 -3.43
N ALA A 358 -29.41 2.47 -3.35
CA ALA A 358 -29.43 3.89 -3.01
C ALA A 358 -28.59 4.65 -4.03
N THR A 359 -28.90 5.93 -4.25
CA THR A 359 -28.08 6.80 -5.09
C THR A 359 -27.34 7.77 -4.17
N SER A 360 -26.02 7.77 -4.22
CA SER A 360 -25.17 8.69 -3.47
C SER A 360 -24.18 9.32 -4.45
N ASN A 361 -24.04 10.65 -4.43
CA ASN A 361 -23.09 11.38 -5.29
C ASN A 361 -23.15 10.96 -6.79
N ASN A 362 -24.34 10.77 -7.33
CA ASN A 362 -24.56 10.32 -8.71
C ASN A 362 -24.08 8.89 -9.02
N THR A 363 -23.74 8.09 -8.01
CA THR A 363 -23.33 6.67 -8.12
C THR A 363 -24.43 5.81 -7.49
N MET A 364 -24.81 4.72 -8.17
CA MET A 364 -25.74 3.74 -7.60
C MET A 364 -24.98 2.82 -6.67
N GLU A 365 -25.50 2.63 -5.45
CA GLU A 365 -24.91 1.74 -4.44
C GLU A 365 -25.88 0.60 -4.13
N LEU A 366 -25.37 -0.62 -4.12
CA LEU A 366 -26.02 -1.77 -3.51
C LEU A 366 -25.93 -1.64 -1.99
N VAL A 367 -27.05 -1.71 -1.30
CA VAL A 367 -27.12 -1.64 0.15
C VAL A 367 -27.67 -2.97 0.68
N CYS A 368 -26.81 -3.75 1.34
CA CYS A 368 -27.18 -4.99 2.02
C CYS A 368 -27.16 -4.75 3.53
N ARG A 369 -28.32 -4.80 4.17
CA ARG A 369 -28.49 -4.69 5.62
C ARG A 369 -28.75 -6.06 6.18
N ILE A 370 -27.82 -6.56 7.01
CA ILE A 370 -27.89 -7.82 7.71
C ILE A 370 -28.17 -7.51 9.17
N GLU A 371 -29.32 -7.95 9.65
CA GLU A 371 -29.80 -7.72 11.01
C GLU A 371 -29.89 -9.05 11.75
N ASP A 372 -29.30 -9.12 12.93
CA ASP A 372 -29.38 -10.25 13.85
C ASP A 372 -29.90 -9.82 15.22
N THR A 373 -30.58 -10.73 15.92
CA THR A 373 -31.03 -10.56 17.30
C THR A 373 -30.13 -11.28 18.31
N GLY A 374 -28.86 -11.38 17.98
CA GLY A 374 -27.87 -12.12 18.78
C GLY A 374 -27.39 -11.40 20.03
N ILE A 375 -26.25 -11.83 20.52
CA ILE A 375 -25.65 -11.33 21.78
C ILE A 375 -25.23 -9.85 21.69
N GLY A 376 -25.04 -9.31 20.50
CA GLY A 376 -24.54 -7.95 20.29
C GLY A 376 -23.11 -7.74 20.78
N MET A 377 -22.63 -6.49 20.72
CA MET A 377 -21.26 -6.12 21.02
C MET A 377 -21.18 -4.84 21.86
N SER A 378 -20.22 -4.81 22.80
CA SER A 378 -19.86 -3.60 23.54
C SER A 378 -19.08 -2.61 22.63
N PRO A 379 -19.02 -1.31 22.96
CA PRO A 379 -18.25 -0.34 22.17
C PRO A 379 -16.77 -0.72 22.00
N SER A 380 -16.13 -1.24 23.03
CA SER A 380 -14.74 -1.70 22.97
C SER A 380 -14.53 -2.92 22.06
N GLN A 381 -15.52 -3.78 21.94
CA GLN A 381 -15.51 -4.91 21.02
C GLN A 381 -15.69 -4.44 19.58
N GLN A 382 -16.61 -3.48 19.32
CA GLN A 382 -16.85 -2.92 17.99
C GLN A 382 -15.61 -2.26 17.38
N GLU A 383 -14.74 -1.64 18.18
CA GLU A 383 -13.47 -1.07 17.71
C GLU A 383 -12.45 -2.13 17.27
N ARG A 384 -12.53 -3.33 17.84
CA ARG A 384 -11.51 -4.37 17.70
C ARG A 384 -11.88 -5.49 16.72
N ILE A 385 -13.15 -5.65 16.36
CA ILE A 385 -13.63 -6.79 15.53
C ILE A 385 -13.02 -6.84 14.13
N TYR A 386 -12.50 -5.71 13.62
CA TYR A 386 -11.82 -5.65 12.33
C TYR A 386 -10.32 -5.91 12.40
N GLN A 387 -9.76 -6.05 13.61
CA GLN A 387 -8.35 -6.40 13.78
C GLN A 387 -8.14 -7.88 13.49
N PRO A 388 -7.16 -8.26 12.68
CA PRO A 388 -6.88 -9.67 12.38
C PRO A 388 -6.60 -10.48 13.64
N PHE A 389 -7.04 -11.74 13.65
CA PHE A 389 -6.87 -12.69 14.75
C PHE A 389 -7.55 -12.26 16.07
N THR A 390 -8.43 -11.27 16.01
CA THR A 390 -9.17 -10.85 17.20
C THR A 390 -10.39 -11.74 17.38
N GLN A 391 -10.47 -12.38 18.54
CA GLN A 391 -11.65 -13.10 18.99
C GLN A 391 -12.19 -12.39 20.24
N VAL A 392 -13.49 -12.17 20.28
CA VAL A 392 -14.15 -11.55 21.43
C VAL A 392 -14.33 -12.63 22.50
N HIS A 393 -13.38 -12.69 23.43
CA HIS A 393 -13.47 -13.56 24.60
C HIS A 393 -14.03 -12.77 25.78
N ASP A 394 -15.33 -12.91 26.07
CA ASP A 394 -15.86 -12.66 27.40
C ASP A 394 -16.00 -13.99 28.10
N THR A 395 -15.38 -14.10 29.27
CA THR A 395 -15.39 -15.31 30.12
C THR A 395 -16.81 -15.81 30.49
N ALA A 396 -17.79 -14.91 30.43
CA ALA A 396 -19.19 -15.25 30.69
C ALA A 396 -19.93 -15.83 29.47
N THR A 397 -19.45 -15.54 28.25
CA THR A 397 -20.08 -15.95 26.97
C THR A 397 -19.46 -17.26 26.45
N SER A 398 -18.21 -17.54 26.79
CA SER A 398 -17.48 -18.76 26.38
C SER A 398 -18.06 -20.04 26.99
N LEU A 399 -18.81 -19.97 28.09
CA LEU A 399 -19.50 -21.11 28.70
C LEU A 399 -20.79 -21.52 27.95
N ARG A 400 -21.29 -20.71 27.01
CA ARG A 400 -22.54 -20.98 26.28
C ARG A 400 -22.34 -21.34 24.79
N LEU A 401 -21.12 -21.18 24.27
CA LEU A 401 -20.78 -21.58 22.92
C LEU A 401 -20.02 -22.90 22.97
N SER A 402 -20.60 -23.97 22.42
CA SER A 402 -19.93 -25.26 22.26
C SER A 402 -18.61 -25.10 21.49
N GLU A 403 -17.55 -25.80 21.88
CA GLU A 403 -16.17 -25.72 21.38
C GLU A 403 -15.98 -25.70 19.82
N PRO A 404 -16.84 -26.32 19.00
CA PRO A 404 -16.64 -26.32 17.54
C PRO A 404 -16.90 -24.98 16.84
N MET A 405 -17.38 -23.93 17.52
CA MET A 405 -17.77 -22.67 16.89
C MET A 405 -16.70 -21.54 16.91
N ARG A 406 -15.43 -21.85 17.20
CA ARG A 406 -14.35 -20.85 17.16
C ARG A 406 -13.93 -20.56 15.73
N GLY A 407 -14.16 -19.33 15.23
CA GLY A 407 -13.65 -18.88 13.93
C GLY A 407 -12.21 -18.35 14.04
N ASN A 408 -11.53 -18.15 12.90
CA ASN A 408 -10.11 -17.78 12.83
C ASN A 408 -9.82 -16.30 13.20
N GLY A 409 -10.85 -15.46 13.40
CA GLY A 409 -10.68 -14.01 13.62
C GLY A 409 -10.16 -13.24 12.41
N LEU A 410 -10.17 -13.83 11.21
CA LEU A 410 -9.75 -13.20 9.95
C LEU A 410 -10.93 -12.71 9.10
N GLY A 411 -12.09 -13.33 9.19
CA GLY A 411 -13.21 -13.11 8.28
C GLY A 411 -13.64 -11.64 8.19
N LEU A 412 -13.87 -10.94 9.32
CA LEU A 412 -14.28 -9.54 9.29
C LEU A 412 -13.18 -8.59 8.79
N ALA A 413 -11.90 -8.90 9.07
CA ALA A 413 -10.77 -8.15 8.54
C ALA A 413 -10.67 -8.29 7.01
N ILE A 414 -10.85 -9.51 6.49
CA ILE A 414 -10.93 -9.82 5.06
C ILE A 414 -12.14 -9.11 4.44
N THR A 415 -13.32 -9.21 5.05
CA THR A 415 -14.54 -8.54 4.59
C THR A 415 -14.34 -7.03 4.47
N GLN A 416 -13.77 -6.39 5.49
CA GLN A 416 -13.50 -4.95 5.45
C GLN A 416 -12.56 -4.57 4.29
N SER A 417 -11.55 -5.39 4.05
CA SER A 417 -10.58 -5.17 2.98
C SER A 417 -11.19 -5.38 1.59
N LEU A 418 -11.99 -6.43 1.42
CA LEU A 418 -12.75 -6.69 0.18
C LEU A 418 -13.71 -5.54 -0.13
N VAL A 419 -14.43 -5.04 0.88
CA VAL A 419 -15.33 -3.88 0.74
C VAL A 419 -14.56 -2.63 0.31
N LYS A 420 -13.39 -2.37 0.90
CA LYS A 420 -12.52 -1.26 0.51
C LYS A 420 -12.00 -1.41 -0.93
N SER A 421 -11.63 -2.62 -1.36
CA SER A 421 -11.19 -2.88 -2.74
C SER A 421 -12.31 -2.62 -3.77
N HIS A 422 -13.58 -2.83 -3.38
CA HIS A 422 -14.75 -2.44 -4.19
C HIS A 422 -15.12 -0.95 -4.06
N LEU A 423 -14.29 -0.12 -3.42
CA LEU A 423 -14.58 1.29 -3.12
C LEU A 423 -15.87 1.48 -2.29
N GLY A 424 -16.26 0.44 -1.55
CA GLY A 424 -17.45 0.41 -0.70
C GLY A 424 -17.17 0.81 0.74
N ARG A 425 -18.22 0.70 1.57
CA ARG A 425 -18.13 0.92 3.02
C ARG A 425 -18.97 -0.09 3.78
N LEU A 426 -18.51 -0.47 4.96
CA LEU A 426 -19.22 -1.35 5.90
C LEU A 426 -19.48 -0.58 7.19
N GLN A 427 -20.73 -0.53 7.62
CA GLN A 427 -21.16 0.10 8.87
C GLN A 427 -21.68 -0.95 9.84
N LEU A 428 -21.45 -0.73 11.12
CA LEU A 428 -21.93 -1.58 12.22
C LEU A 428 -22.70 -0.75 13.22
N GLN A 429 -23.86 -1.26 13.62
CA GLN A 429 -24.63 -0.80 14.76
C GLN A 429 -24.91 -2.01 15.64
N SER A 430 -24.46 -1.99 16.87
CA SER A 430 -24.65 -3.12 17.79
C SER A 430 -24.77 -2.63 19.24
N ALA A 431 -25.54 -3.35 20.04
CA ALA A 431 -25.60 -3.13 21.47
C ALA A 431 -25.70 -4.49 22.18
N LEU A 432 -25.01 -4.63 23.30
CA LEU A 432 -24.98 -5.86 24.07
C LEU A 432 -26.38 -6.34 24.43
N GLY A 433 -26.73 -7.59 24.11
CA GLY A 433 -28.04 -8.19 24.32
C GLY A 433 -29.14 -7.75 23.37
N LYS A 434 -28.85 -6.90 22.36
CA LYS A 434 -29.83 -6.41 21.37
C LYS A 434 -29.53 -6.85 19.94
N GLY A 435 -28.45 -7.60 19.72
CA GLY A 435 -28.01 -8.01 18.40
C GLY A 435 -27.13 -6.99 17.68
N SER A 436 -26.91 -7.23 16.38
CA SER A 436 -26.09 -6.38 15.54
C SER A 436 -26.75 -6.14 14.18
N VAL A 437 -26.43 -5.00 13.58
CA VAL A 437 -26.82 -4.63 12.23
C VAL A 437 -25.56 -4.26 11.45
N PHE A 438 -25.19 -5.08 10.48
CA PHE A 438 -24.16 -4.78 9.50
C PHE A 438 -24.82 -4.21 8.24
N THR A 439 -24.36 -3.04 7.80
CA THR A 439 -24.83 -2.43 6.56
C THR A 439 -23.66 -2.28 5.60
N LEU A 440 -23.72 -3.05 4.52
CA LEU A 440 -22.74 -3.04 3.43
C LEU A 440 -23.22 -2.10 2.33
N TYR A 441 -22.35 -1.22 1.87
CA TYR A 441 -22.58 -0.33 0.72
C TYR A 441 -21.52 -0.63 -0.33
N LEU A 442 -21.93 -1.05 -1.53
CA LEU A 442 -21.02 -1.30 -2.65
C LEU A 442 -21.47 -0.46 -3.87
N PRO A 443 -20.58 0.33 -4.46
CA PRO A 443 -20.84 0.96 -5.75
C PRO A 443 -21.10 -0.11 -6.81
N ILE A 444 -22.18 0.05 -7.59
CA ILE A 444 -22.52 -0.87 -8.67
C ILE A 444 -22.71 -0.13 -9.98
N THR A 445 -22.31 -0.78 -11.08
CA THR A 445 -22.59 -0.31 -12.44
C THR A 445 -23.65 -1.20 -13.04
N VAL A 446 -24.78 -0.59 -13.42
CA VAL A 446 -25.86 -1.31 -14.10
C VAL A 446 -25.39 -1.69 -15.51
N SER A 447 -25.62 -2.92 -15.90
CA SER A 447 -25.26 -3.44 -17.22
C SER A 447 -26.49 -3.94 -17.97
N ALA A 448 -26.38 -4.00 -19.28
CA ALA A 448 -27.38 -4.68 -20.08
C ALA A 448 -27.27 -6.20 -19.88
N GLN A 449 -28.34 -6.92 -20.17
CA GLN A 449 -28.30 -8.39 -20.19
C GLN A 449 -27.18 -8.85 -21.14
N PRO A 450 -26.33 -9.81 -20.72
CA PRO A 450 -25.36 -10.41 -21.62
C PRO A 450 -26.04 -10.93 -22.90
N ALA A 451 -25.43 -10.71 -24.05
CA ALA A 451 -25.97 -11.16 -25.33
C ALA A 451 -26.19 -12.68 -25.39
N ASN A 452 -25.45 -13.43 -24.56
CA ASN A 452 -25.60 -14.87 -24.36
C ASN A 452 -25.90 -15.15 -22.89
N PRO A 453 -27.16 -15.32 -22.45
CA PRO A 453 -27.48 -15.79 -21.12
C PRO A 453 -26.98 -17.24 -21.00
N VAL A 454 -26.12 -17.52 -20.00
CA VAL A 454 -25.82 -18.89 -19.61
C VAL A 454 -27.14 -19.56 -19.27
N PRO A 455 -27.55 -20.63 -19.95
CA PRO A 455 -28.87 -21.26 -19.78
C PRO A 455 -29.00 -21.76 -18.33
N VAL A 456 -30.03 -21.35 -17.64
CA VAL A 456 -30.46 -21.94 -16.37
C VAL A 456 -31.16 -23.25 -16.73
N PHE A 457 -30.44 -24.37 -16.76
CA PHE A 457 -31.04 -25.67 -17.02
C PHE A 457 -31.77 -26.18 -15.79
N ASN A 458 -33.09 -26.40 -15.93
CA ASN A 458 -33.89 -27.23 -15.02
C ASN A 458 -33.36 -28.66 -15.09
N LEU A 459 -33.05 -29.24 -13.94
CA LEU A 459 -32.69 -30.64 -13.76
C LEU A 459 -33.92 -31.55 -14.06
N ALA A 460 -34.29 -31.63 -15.32
CA ALA A 460 -35.22 -32.67 -15.76
C ALA A 460 -34.38 -33.85 -16.24
N THR A 461 -34.56 -34.97 -15.61
CA THR A 461 -33.95 -36.26 -15.89
C THR A 461 -34.33 -36.76 -17.30
N SER A 462 -33.50 -36.43 -18.29
CA SER A 462 -33.51 -37.18 -19.56
C SER A 462 -32.44 -38.28 -19.47
N GLN A 463 -32.89 -39.52 -19.42
CA GLN A 463 -32.07 -40.71 -19.59
C GLN A 463 -31.74 -40.82 -21.07
N ASP A 464 -30.66 -40.17 -21.51
CA ASP A 464 -30.10 -40.44 -22.83
C ASP A 464 -29.03 -41.54 -22.70
N SER A 465 -29.23 -42.64 -23.42
CA SER A 465 -28.55 -43.92 -23.24
C SER A 465 -27.30 -44.08 -24.10
N SER A 466 -26.83 -43.04 -24.77
CA SER A 466 -25.65 -43.13 -25.64
C SER A 466 -24.36 -43.17 -24.81
N PRO A 467 -23.43 -44.10 -25.06
CA PRO A 467 -22.15 -44.13 -24.38
C PRO A 467 -21.35 -42.87 -24.77
N ILE A 468 -20.85 -42.14 -23.78
CA ILE A 468 -19.95 -40.99 -23.98
C ILE A 468 -18.50 -41.39 -23.72
N HIS A 469 -17.58 -40.99 -24.58
CA HIS A 469 -16.15 -41.28 -24.46
C HIS A 469 -15.39 -40.05 -24.03
N VAL A 470 -14.86 -40.05 -22.79
CA VAL A 470 -14.22 -38.91 -22.17
C VAL A 470 -12.76 -39.21 -21.82
N LEU A 471 -11.84 -38.34 -22.20
CA LEU A 471 -10.44 -38.39 -21.78
C LEU A 471 -10.21 -37.41 -20.59
N VAL A 472 -9.57 -37.91 -19.54
CA VAL A 472 -9.15 -37.10 -18.37
C VAL A 472 -7.63 -37.06 -18.33
N VAL A 473 -7.05 -35.84 -18.46
CA VAL A 473 -5.61 -35.61 -18.48
C VAL A 473 -5.27 -34.72 -17.26
N ASP A 474 -4.50 -35.25 -16.33
CA ASP A 474 -4.05 -34.52 -15.12
C ASP A 474 -2.80 -35.26 -14.59
N ASP A 475 -1.76 -34.60 -14.18
CA ASP A 475 -0.52 -35.22 -13.69
C ASP A 475 -0.68 -35.83 -12.30
N ASN A 476 -1.69 -35.42 -11.56
CA ASN A 476 -1.99 -35.90 -10.22
C ASN A 476 -2.97 -37.07 -10.25
N ASP A 477 -2.50 -38.26 -9.82
CA ASP A 477 -3.30 -39.50 -9.78
C ASP A 477 -4.63 -39.36 -9.02
N VAL A 478 -4.62 -38.56 -7.94
CA VAL A 478 -5.80 -38.33 -7.09
C VAL A 478 -6.85 -37.51 -7.84
N ASN A 479 -6.44 -36.45 -8.51
CA ASN A 479 -7.34 -35.62 -9.31
C ASN A 479 -7.98 -36.45 -10.44
N ARG A 480 -7.15 -37.21 -11.14
CA ARG A 480 -7.64 -38.12 -12.18
C ARG A 480 -8.67 -39.10 -11.65
N LEU A 481 -8.40 -39.72 -10.48
CA LEU A 481 -9.31 -40.65 -9.84
C LEU A 481 -10.63 -39.99 -9.44
N ILE A 482 -10.59 -38.81 -8.80
CA ILE A 482 -11.78 -38.09 -8.38
C ILE A 482 -12.66 -37.69 -9.56
N VAL A 483 -12.07 -37.10 -10.59
CA VAL A 483 -12.78 -36.72 -11.82
C VAL A 483 -13.40 -37.93 -12.49
N SER A 484 -12.60 -38.97 -12.74
CA SER A 484 -13.07 -40.20 -13.42
C SER A 484 -14.18 -40.91 -12.63
N THR A 485 -14.03 -41.04 -11.30
CA THR A 485 -15.05 -41.68 -10.47
C THR A 485 -16.34 -40.84 -10.43
N THR A 486 -16.23 -39.52 -10.38
CA THR A 486 -17.39 -38.63 -10.44
C THR A 486 -18.15 -38.76 -11.74
N LEU A 487 -17.43 -38.87 -12.87
CA LEU A 487 -18.04 -39.08 -14.19
C LEU A 487 -18.68 -40.43 -14.33
N ILE A 488 -18.01 -41.54 -13.96
CA ILE A 488 -18.56 -42.89 -14.02
C ILE A 488 -19.86 -43.02 -13.21
N ARG A 489 -19.90 -42.38 -12.02
CA ARG A 489 -21.11 -42.39 -11.18
C ARG A 489 -22.25 -41.56 -11.76
N SER A 490 -21.95 -40.48 -12.46
CA SER A 490 -22.95 -39.53 -12.97
C SER A 490 -23.44 -39.90 -14.39
N PHE A 491 -22.60 -40.60 -15.14
CA PHE A 491 -22.85 -41.09 -16.48
C PHE A 491 -22.53 -42.60 -16.55
N PRO A 492 -23.48 -43.49 -16.19
CA PRO A 492 -23.23 -44.91 -16.04
C PRO A 492 -22.69 -45.61 -17.32
N ASN A 493 -22.99 -45.06 -18.50
CA ASN A 493 -22.55 -45.57 -19.80
C ASN A 493 -21.28 -44.89 -20.33
N ALA A 494 -20.63 -44.00 -19.52
CA ALA A 494 -19.43 -43.29 -19.95
C ALA A 494 -18.20 -44.21 -19.97
N ILE A 495 -17.43 -44.14 -21.05
CA ILE A 495 -16.12 -44.74 -21.17
C ILE A 495 -15.10 -43.66 -20.85
N ILE A 496 -14.36 -43.84 -19.72
CA ILE A 496 -13.41 -42.86 -19.26
C ILE A 496 -11.99 -43.37 -19.48
N GLU A 497 -11.23 -42.67 -20.30
CA GLU A 497 -9.80 -42.88 -20.42
C GLU A 497 -9.01 -41.87 -19.61
N GLN A 498 -7.82 -42.25 -19.16
CA GLN A 498 -6.96 -41.40 -18.33
C GLN A 498 -5.58 -41.25 -18.96
N ALA A 499 -4.98 -40.07 -18.81
CA ALA A 499 -3.60 -39.81 -19.19
C ALA A 499 -2.90 -39.05 -18.04
N ALA A 500 -1.67 -39.44 -17.70
CA ALA A 500 -0.91 -38.94 -16.58
C ALA A 500 -0.05 -37.72 -16.91
N ASN A 501 0.00 -37.28 -18.16
CA ASN A 501 0.72 -36.09 -18.60
C ASN A 501 0.23 -35.60 -19.96
N GLY A 502 0.67 -34.41 -20.37
CA GLY A 502 0.27 -33.82 -21.65
C GLY A 502 0.64 -34.64 -22.86
N GLN A 503 1.81 -35.32 -22.86
CA GLN A 503 2.25 -36.16 -23.99
C GLN A 503 1.33 -37.38 -24.18
N GLN A 504 1.01 -38.10 -23.10
CA GLN A 504 0.05 -39.22 -23.16
C GLN A 504 -1.34 -38.77 -23.61
N GLY A 505 -1.78 -37.58 -23.13
CA GLY A 505 -3.03 -36.96 -23.57
C GLY A 505 -3.03 -36.71 -25.07
N LEU A 506 -1.98 -36.10 -25.59
CA LEU A 506 -1.81 -35.80 -27.00
C LEU A 506 -1.81 -37.09 -27.86
N ASP A 507 -1.10 -38.14 -27.44
CA ASP A 507 -1.01 -39.40 -28.15
C ASP A 507 -2.38 -40.10 -28.22
N LYS A 508 -3.14 -40.12 -27.12
CA LYS A 508 -4.50 -40.65 -27.08
C LYS A 508 -5.46 -39.86 -27.96
N MET A 509 -5.41 -38.53 -27.91
CA MET A 509 -6.24 -37.65 -28.74
C MET A 509 -5.96 -37.80 -30.26
N ARG A 510 -4.80 -38.35 -30.66
CA ARG A 510 -4.46 -38.63 -32.05
C ARG A 510 -4.94 -40.00 -32.51
N LEU A 511 -5.13 -40.94 -31.60
CA LEU A 511 -5.47 -42.32 -31.89
C LEU A 511 -6.96 -42.61 -31.71
N THR A 512 -7.62 -41.89 -30.81
CA THR A 512 -9.00 -42.15 -30.40
C THR A 512 -9.84 -40.89 -30.50
N VAL A 513 -11.05 -40.99 -31.02
CA VAL A 513 -12.03 -39.90 -31.03
C VAL A 513 -12.76 -39.87 -29.70
N PHE A 514 -12.63 -38.75 -28.97
CA PHE A 514 -13.34 -38.52 -27.74
C PHE A 514 -14.53 -37.57 -27.95
N ASP A 515 -15.58 -37.75 -27.16
CA ASP A 515 -16.70 -36.80 -27.10
C ASP A 515 -16.35 -35.54 -26.32
N LEU A 516 -15.42 -35.67 -25.36
CA LEU A 516 -14.95 -34.60 -24.52
C LEU A 516 -13.56 -34.90 -23.94
N VAL A 517 -12.75 -33.87 -23.79
CA VAL A 517 -11.47 -33.95 -23.08
C VAL A 517 -11.49 -32.99 -21.89
N LEU A 518 -11.16 -33.48 -20.70
CA LEU A 518 -10.88 -32.70 -19.50
C LEU A 518 -9.37 -32.70 -19.32
N ILE A 519 -8.74 -31.52 -19.32
CA ILE A 519 -7.29 -31.38 -19.27
C ILE A 519 -6.84 -30.40 -18.21
N ASP A 520 -5.89 -30.81 -17.37
CA ASP A 520 -5.21 -29.84 -16.47
C ASP A 520 -4.32 -28.91 -17.30
N LEU A 521 -4.33 -27.64 -16.96
CA LEU A 521 -3.47 -26.64 -17.61
C LEU A 521 -2.01 -26.77 -17.16
N VAL A 522 -1.79 -26.94 -15.87
CA VAL A 522 -0.45 -26.93 -15.28
C VAL A 522 0.04 -28.36 -15.10
N MET A 523 0.78 -28.84 -16.06
CA MET A 523 1.41 -30.18 -16.02
C MET A 523 2.90 -30.07 -16.34
N PRO A 524 3.75 -30.97 -15.79
CA PRO A 524 5.15 -31.05 -16.16
C PRO A 524 5.33 -31.35 -17.67
N ASP A 525 6.42 -30.86 -18.25
CA ASP A 525 6.91 -31.09 -19.61
C ASP A 525 6.04 -30.47 -20.72
N LEU A 526 4.75 -30.68 -20.74
CA LEU A 526 3.83 -30.16 -21.77
C LEU A 526 2.55 -29.64 -21.12
N ASP A 527 2.37 -28.31 -21.18
CA ASP A 527 1.22 -27.57 -20.62
C ASP A 527 -0.07 -27.99 -21.38
N GLY A 528 -1.20 -28.05 -20.64
CA GLY A 528 -2.48 -28.42 -21.24
C GLY A 528 -2.92 -27.51 -22.39
N SER A 529 -2.62 -26.22 -22.33
CA SER A 529 -2.91 -25.27 -23.41
C SER A 529 -2.08 -25.56 -24.67
N GLU A 530 -0.83 -25.98 -24.50
CA GLU A 530 0.04 -26.41 -25.62
C GLU A 530 -0.47 -27.68 -26.29
N VAL A 531 -0.92 -28.66 -25.48
CA VAL A 531 -1.56 -29.88 -26.01
C VAL A 531 -2.74 -29.53 -26.90
N VAL A 532 -3.65 -28.68 -26.42
CA VAL A 532 -4.84 -28.26 -27.18
C VAL A 532 -4.43 -27.53 -28.46
N ALA A 533 -3.48 -26.59 -28.39
CA ALA A 533 -3.01 -25.88 -29.56
C ALA A 533 -2.39 -26.82 -30.64
N MET A 534 -1.65 -27.86 -30.21
CA MET A 534 -1.10 -28.85 -31.10
C MET A 534 -2.20 -29.68 -31.78
N VAL A 535 -3.22 -30.12 -31.03
CA VAL A 535 -4.36 -30.87 -31.61
C VAL A 535 -5.13 -30.00 -32.59
N ARG A 536 -5.39 -28.73 -32.27
CA ARG A 536 -6.09 -27.79 -33.17
C ARG A 536 -5.33 -27.51 -34.47
N LYS A 537 -4.00 -27.53 -34.45
CA LYS A 537 -3.13 -27.24 -35.60
C LYS A 537 -2.84 -28.47 -36.48
N SER A 538 -2.58 -29.61 -35.84
CA SER A 538 -1.91 -30.74 -36.52
C SER A 538 -2.77 -31.99 -36.70
N SER A 539 -3.96 -32.05 -36.08
CA SER A 539 -4.83 -33.24 -36.18
C SER A 539 -5.86 -33.09 -37.28
N PRO A 540 -6.19 -34.19 -38.01
CA PRO A 540 -7.31 -34.19 -38.95
C PRO A 540 -8.66 -34.19 -38.21
N GLU A 541 -9.76 -33.89 -38.93
CA GLU A 541 -11.10 -34.10 -38.39
C GLU A 541 -11.40 -35.59 -38.24
N PRO A 542 -12.16 -36.05 -37.21
CA PRO A 542 -12.85 -35.26 -36.19
C PRO A 542 -12.00 -34.94 -34.94
N TYR A 543 -10.76 -35.36 -34.86
CA TYR A 543 -9.89 -35.18 -33.70
C TYR A 543 -9.63 -33.69 -33.39
N ARG A 544 -9.59 -32.89 -34.45
CA ARG A 544 -9.32 -31.45 -34.33
C ARG A 544 -10.44 -30.68 -33.63
N SER A 545 -11.69 -31.10 -33.80
CA SER A 545 -12.89 -30.38 -33.31
C SER A 545 -13.39 -30.90 -31.96
N VAL A 546 -12.70 -31.87 -31.32
CA VAL A 546 -13.12 -32.41 -30.03
C VAL A 546 -13.28 -31.31 -28.99
N PRO A 547 -14.39 -31.24 -28.22
CA PRO A 547 -14.55 -30.30 -27.14
C PRO A 547 -13.50 -30.51 -26.03
N VAL A 548 -12.91 -29.42 -25.54
CA VAL A 548 -11.92 -29.48 -24.48
C VAL A 548 -12.30 -28.51 -23.36
N ILE A 549 -12.40 -29.04 -22.14
CA ILE A 549 -12.58 -28.27 -20.93
C ILE A 549 -11.24 -28.26 -20.17
N ALA A 550 -10.69 -27.09 -19.93
CA ALA A 550 -9.48 -26.94 -19.14
C ALA A 550 -9.80 -26.87 -17.65
N LEU A 551 -9.03 -27.55 -16.82
CA LEU A 551 -9.10 -27.53 -15.36
C LEU A 551 -7.92 -26.71 -14.85
N THR A 552 -8.15 -25.67 -14.04
CA THR A 552 -7.07 -24.80 -13.57
C THR A 552 -7.20 -24.41 -12.11
N ALA A 553 -6.08 -24.37 -11.40
CA ALA A 553 -6.02 -23.80 -10.05
C ALA A 553 -5.95 -22.25 -10.04
N ASN A 554 -5.61 -21.64 -11.20
CA ASN A 554 -5.44 -20.20 -11.34
C ASN A 554 -6.34 -19.65 -12.45
N VAL A 555 -7.26 -18.77 -12.09
CA VAL A 555 -8.24 -18.12 -13.00
C VAL A 555 -7.74 -16.70 -13.39
N ALA A 556 -6.43 -16.46 -13.37
CA ALA A 556 -5.90 -15.18 -13.84
C ALA A 556 -6.23 -14.94 -15.32
N GLN A 557 -6.51 -13.69 -15.70
CA GLN A 557 -6.93 -13.32 -17.05
C GLN A 557 -5.93 -13.81 -18.11
N ASP A 558 -4.63 -13.73 -17.83
CA ASP A 558 -3.58 -14.22 -18.74
C ASP A 558 -3.67 -15.74 -19.02
N ALA A 559 -4.15 -16.54 -18.05
CA ALA A 559 -4.35 -17.98 -18.23
C ALA A 559 -5.59 -18.25 -19.09
N ILE A 560 -6.66 -17.51 -18.86
CA ILE A 560 -7.89 -17.58 -19.66
C ILE A 560 -7.61 -17.16 -21.11
N ASP A 561 -6.87 -16.09 -21.32
CA ASP A 561 -6.52 -15.60 -22.66
C ASP A 561 -5.66 -16.61 -23.43
N ARG A 562 -4.72 -17.28 -22.75
CA ARG A 562 -3.95 -18.39 -23.35
C ARG A 562 -4.83 -19.59 -23.73
N CYS A 563 -5.78 -19.96 -22.86
CA CYS A 563 -6.74 -21.02 -23.14
C CYS A 563 -7.60 -20.72 -24.38
N ASN A 564 -8.12 -19.50 -24.45
CA ASN A 564 -8.92 -19.04 -25.58
C ASN A 564 -8.11 -19.03 -26.89
N ALA A 565 -6.87 -18.57 -26.86
CA ALA A 565 -5.95 -18.57 -27.99
C ALA A 565 -5.56 -19.99 -28.44
N ALA A 566 -5.49 -20.94 -27.50
CA ALA A 566 -5.23 -22.35 -27.77
C ALA A 566 -6.45 -23.11 -28.34
N GLY A 567 -7.67 -22.55 -28.25
CA GLY A 567 -8.90 -23.18 -28.73
C GLY A 567 -9.56 -24.10 -27.69
N VAL A 568 -9.39 -23.83 -26.40
CA VAL A 568 -10.14 -24.45 -25.30
C VAL A 568 -11.60 -23.98 -25.36
N ASN A 569 -12.55 -24.87 -25.08
CA ASN A 569 -13.97 -24.56 -25.17
C ASN A 569 -14.53 -23.96 -23.87
N GLU A 570 -14.03 -24.40 -22.70
CA GLU A 570 -14.44 -23.94 -21.40
C GLU A 570 -13.31 -24.10 -20.38
N VAL A 571 -13.25 -23.20 -19.36
CA VAL A 571 -12.27 -23.28 -18.29
C VAL A 571 -13.00 -23.47 -16.96
N LEU A 572 -12.68 -24.52 -16.21
CA LEU A 572 -13.19 -24.79 -14.87
C LEU A 572 -12.11 -24.54 -13.82
N ALA A 573 -12.43 -23.67 -12.85
CA ALA A 573 -11.55 -23.40 -11.71
C ALA A 573 -11.55 -24.55 -10.70
N LYS A 574 -10.37 -25.04 -10.34
CA LYS A 574 -10.17 -25.95 -9.20
C LYS A 574 -10.11 -25.14 -7.89
N PRO A 575 -10.78 -25.55 -6.81
CA PRO A 575 -11.66 -26.71 -6.70
C PRO A 575 -13.05 -26.46 -7.28
N PHE A 576 -13.56 -27.39 -8.06
CA PHE A 576 -14.94 -27.37 -8.55
C PHE A 576 -15.80 -28.40 -7.80
N ASP A 577 -17.07 -28.07 -7.60
CA ASP A 577 -18.03 -29.02 -7.06
C ASP A 577 -18.50 -30.03 -8.10
N ARG A 578 -19.06 -31.15 -7.60
CA ARG A 578 -19.56 -32.23 -8.45
C ARG A 578 -20.60 -31.73 -9.46
N GLN A 579 -21.49 -30.84 -9.07
CA GLN A 579 -22.58 -30.38 -9.93
C GLN A 579 -22.07 -29.52 -11.09
N THR A 580 -21.07 -28.69 -10.82
CA THR A 580 -20.41 -27.83 -11.83
C THR A 580 -19.71 -28.69 -12.87
N LEU A 581 -18.95 -29.72 -12.47
CA LEU A 581 -18.32 -30.66 -13.40
C LEU A 581 -19.36 -31.40 -14.26
N ILE A 582 -20.42 -31.97 -13.65
CA ILE A 582 -21.46 -32.71 -14.36
C ILE A 582 -22.18 -31.80 -15.35
N ARG A 583 -22.46 -30.55 -15.00
CA ARG A 583 -23.11 -29.59 -15.89
C ARG A 583 -22.25 -29.29 -17.10
N ALA A 584 -20.97 -29.01 -16.92
CA ALA A 584 -20.05 -28.75 -18.01
C ALA A 584 -19.92 -29.96 -18.95
N VAL A 585 -19.79 -31.15 -18.40
CA VAL A 585 -19.72 -32.38 -19.21
C VAL A 585 -21.00 -32.61 -20.01
N ARG A 586 -22.19 -32.47 -19.40
CA ARG A 586 -23.49 -32.62 -20.12
C ARG A 586 -23.61 -31.63 -21.27
N HIS A 587 -23.21 -30.39 -21.07
CA HIS A 587 -23.30 -29.37 -22.12
C HIS A 587 -22.58 -29.77 -23.41
N TYR A 588 -21.41 -30.42 -23.30
CA TYR A 588 -20.61 -30.77 -24.46
C TYR A 588 -20.88 -32.19 -24.99
N THR A 589 -21.56 -33.08 -24.23
CA THR A 589 -21.74 -34.47 -24.60
C THR A 589 -23.20 -34.85 -24.91
N VAL A 590 -24.16 -34.37 -24.13
CA VAL A 590 -25.57 -34.76 -24.23
C VAL A 590 -26.38 -33.71 -24.98
N ASP A 591 -26.13 -32.42 -24.75
CA ASP A 591 -26.91 -31.31 -25.32
C ASP A 591 -26.34 -30.81 -26.68
N LYS A 592 -25.69 -31.67 -27.46
CA LYS A 592 -24.99 -31.33 -28.72
C LYS A 592 -25.88 -30.65 -29.79
N ASP A 593 -27.19 -30.84 -29.73
CA ASP A 593 -28.15 -30.35 -30.75
C ASP A 593 -28.81 -29.00 -30.43
N LEU A 594 -28.42 -28.34 -29.33
CA LEU A 594 -28.88 -27.00 -29.06
C LEU A 594 -28.01 -25.97 -29.80
N PRO A 595 -28.60 -25.00 -30.52
CA PRO A 595 -27.84 -24.07 -31.35
C PRO A 595 -26.82 -23.32 -30.51
N LYS A 596 -25.57 -23.26 -31.00
CA LYS A 596 -24.53 -22.38 -30.49
C LYS A 596 -25.06 -20.94 -30.56
N ALA A 597 -25.47 -20.40 -29.43
CA ALA A 597 -25.93 -19.03 -29.30
C ALA A 597 -24.74 -18.06 -29.20
#